data_75757951d7c4233a5cdf9dfa537b86f4
#
_entry.id   75757951d7c4233a5cdf9dfa537b86f4
#
_cell.length_a   1.000
_cell.length_b   1.000
_cell.length_c   1.000
_cell.angle_alpha   90.00
_cell.angle_beta   90.00
_cell.angle_gamma   90.00
#
_symmetry.space_group_name_H-M   'P 1'
#
loop_
_entity.id
_entity.type
_entity.pdbx_description
1 polymer ?
#
loop_
_entity_poly.entity_id
_entity_poly.type
_entity_poly.pdbx_seq_one_letter_code
_entity_poly.pdbx_strand_id
1 'polypeptide(L)'
;MHSLSIGLAAALGVSVTALLAVVLRLRRQTGGEAEAQVAAMVQTLEGRLDELTQELSGAVRKAEEERERGRFLAQLGSTIDLDDALGTALQAAAALPKVDAAVVELDPNGDGDERRLGSIGLDDEGDAAVHIFTGPPEGREARAIELSYLYAEADAPGAVHGALGVPLVGQSGRIGWLGVFSREHGMYFDDEDLRRLEELAERVGPVIENARRFREARQLADLDSLTGLHNRRFFHETLAREVDRAQRYQRSLSVVIVDVDGFKEINDRIGHLAGDAVLAEIAERVREVVRSADIPCRVGGDEFAVILPEIDVERAQQLVSRIERAVSSQPIARAGRVRVSAGVAELLPNDNPTSLFERGDESLYAAKHILKNGLAAAD
;
A
#
# COMPACT_ATOMS: atom_id res chain seq x y z
N MET A 1 15.46 -5.91 29.64
CA MET A 1 14.52 -6.83 30.33
C MET A 1 15.18 -8.13 30.80
N HIS A 2 16.21 -8.66 30.13
CA HIS A 2 16.98 -9.82 30.61
C HIS A 2 17.66 -9.62 31.98
N SER A 3 18.02 -8.37 32.35
CA SER A 3 18.64 -8.08 33.63
C SER A 3 17.70 -8.16 34.84
N LEU A 4 16.40 -7.90 34.66
CA LEU A 4 15.41 -7.97 35.72
C LEU A 4 15.01 -9.41 36.07
N SER A 5 14.91 -10.28 35.05
CA SER A 5 14.61 -11.72 35.25
C SER A 5 15.76 -12.46 35.90
N ILE A 6 17.02 -12.10 35.57
CA ILE A 6 18.22 -12.67 36.20
C ILE A 6 18.33 -12.18 37.64
N GLY A 7 18.01 -10.90 37.92
CA GLY A 7 18.01 -10.35 39.29
C GLY A 7 16.98 -11.00 40.18
N LEU A 8 15.78 -11.30 39.71
CA LEU A 8 14.73 -11.97 40.45
C LEU A 8 15.07 -13.43 40.76
N ALA A 9 15.60 -14.15 39.74
CA ALA A 9 16.05 -15.54 39.91
C ALA A 9 17.22 -15.66 40.95
N ALA A 10 18.15 -14.68 40.90
CA ALA A 10 19.25 -14.62 41.86
C ALA A 10 18.75 -14.31 43.28
N ALA A 11 17.79 -13.39 43.46
CA ALA A 11 17.19 -13.08 44.76
C ALA A 11 16.41 -14.26 45.34
N LEU A 12 15.67 -15.02 44.54
CA LEU A 12 15.00 -16.27 44.91
C LEU A 12 16.01 -17.34 45.35
N GLY A 13 17.11 -17.52 44.58
CA GLY A 13 18.16 -18.49 44.95
C GLY A 13 18.83 -18.17 46.29
N VAL A 14 19.07 -16.90 46.61
CA VAL A 14 19.63 -16.46 47.87
C VAL A 14 18.68 -16.70 49.03
N SER A 15 17.36 -16.49 48.84
CA SER A 15 16.34 -16.76 49.82
C SER A 15 16.19 -18.24 50.17
N VAL A 16 16.28 -19.12 49.17
CA VAL A 16 16.20 -20.57 49.34
C VAL A 16 17.44 -21.12 50.11
N THR A 17 18.64 -20.62 49.77
CA THR A 17 19.87 -21.00 50.48
C THR A 17 19.91 -20.51 51.91
N ALA A 18 19.42 -19.30 52.19
CA ALA A 18 19.27 -18.78 53.55
C ALA A 18 18.27 -19.58 54.38
N LEU A 19 17.13 -19.96 53.79
CA LEU A 19 16.12 -20.80 54.43
C LEU A 19 16.66 -22.20 54.76
N LEU A 20 17.40 -22.81 53.81
CA LEU A 20 18.07 -24.10 53.97
C LEU A 20 19.08 -24.07 55.13
N ALA A 21 19.85 -23.00 55.25
CA ALA A 21 20.82 -22.80 56.32
C ALA A 21 20.13 -22.67 57.70
N VAL A 22 18.98 -22.00 57.78
CA VAL A 22 18.15 -21.88 59.00
C VAL A 22 17.55 -23.24 59.37
N VAL A 23 17.03 -24.00 58.42
CA VAL A 23 16.49 -25.36 58.61
C VAL A 23 17.56 -26.31 59.12
N LEU A 24 18.77 -26.30 58.54
CA LEU A 24 19.92 -27.11 58.99
C LEU A 24 20.40 -26.73 60.39
N ARG A 25 20.27 -25.47 60.77
CA ARG A 25 20.65 -24.98 62.10
C ARG A 25 19.63 -25.38 63.17
N LEU A 26 18.31 -25.32 62.85
CA LEU A 26 17.22 -25.80 63.68
C LEU A 26 17.23 -27.31 63.87
N ARG A 27 17.62 -28.10 62.83
CA ARG A 27 17.75 -29.54 62.85
C ARG A 27 18.76 -30.05 63.89
N ARG A 28 19.69 -29.21 64.31
CA ARG A 28 20.67 -29.53 65.37
C ARG A 28 20.18 -29.27 66.82
N GLN A 29 19.01 -28.61 67.02
CA GLN A 29 18.60 -28.14 68.30
C GLN A 29 17.26 -28.70 68.87
N THR A 30 16.43 -29.33 67.99
CA THR A 30 15.06 -29.74 68.44
C THR A 30 14.70 -31.16 67.98
N GLY A 31 13.95 -31.88 68.84
CA GLY A 31 13.48 -33.24 68.57
C GLY A 31 12.42 -33.32 67.49
N GLY A 32 12.15 -34.54 67.01
CA GLY A 32 11.45 -34.90 65.79
C GLY A 32 10.11 -34.24 65.39
N GLU A 33 9.38 -33.63 66.31
CA GLU A 33 8.10 -32.92 66.05
C GLU A 33 8.33 -31.58 65.32
N ALA A 34 9.39 -30.87 65.67
CA ALA A 34 9.74 -29.61 65.02
C ALA A 34 10.25 -29.83 63.58
N GLU A 35 10.84 -30.97 63.32
CA GLU A 35 11.31 -31.37 61.98
C GLU A 35 10.15 -31.56 61.01
N ALA A 36 9.06 -32.19 61.46
CA ALA A 36 7.86 -32.43 60.67
C ALA A 36 7.11 -31.09 60.34
N GLN A 37 7.07 -30.16 61.29
CA GLN A 37 6.46 -28.84 61.09
C GLN A 37 7.25 -27.98 60.11
N VAL A 38 8.57 -27.99 60.19
CA VAL A 38 9.42 -27.24 59.23
C VAL A 38 9.35 -27.84 57.83
N ALA A 39 9.32 -29.18 57.69
CA ALA A 39 9.16 -29.83 56.39
C ALA A 39 7.79 -29.49 55.73
N ALA A 40 6.70 -29.51 56.53
CA ALA A 40 5.38 -29.10 56.03
C ALA A 40 5.33 -27.62 55.60
N MET A 41 6.03 -26.74 56.34
CA MET A 41 6.10 -25.31 55.99
C MET A 41 6.92 -25.05 54.73
N VAL A 42 8.02 -25.77 54.50
CA VAL A 42 8.83 -25.72 53.29
C VAL A 42 8.01 -26.18 52.11
N GLN A 43 7.31 -27.30 52.22
CA GLN A 43 6.46 -27.85 51.15
C GLN A 43 5.31 -26.90 50.77
N THR A 44 4.73 -26.20 51.75
CA THR A 44 3.69 -25.17 51.54
C THR A 44 4.27 -23.93 50.81
N LEU A 45 5.49 -23.53 51.17
CA LEU A 45 6.19 -22.41 50.52
C LEU A 45 6.63 -22.76 49.09
N GLU A 46 7.11 -23.98 48.86
CA GLU A 46 7.43 -24.45 47.51
C GLU A 46 6.19 -24.46 46.62
N GLY A 47 5.07 -25.00 47.10
CA GLY A 47 3.80 -24.98 46.34
C GLY A 47 3.32 -23.57 45.99
N ARG A 48 3.45 -22.61 46.95
CA ARG A 48 3.11 -21.20 46.66
C ARG A 48 4.08 -20.51 45.72
N LEU A 49 5.35 -20.85 45.77
CA LEU A 49 6.33 -20.33 44.82
C LEU A 49 6.07 -20.83 43.39
N ASP A 50 5.70 -22.11 43.24
CA ASP A 50 5.32 -22.67 41.94
C ASP A 50 4.05 -22.01 41.40
N GLU A 51 3.03 -21.78 42.24
CA GLU A 51 1.80 -21.09 41.86
C GLU A 51 2.07 -19.64 41.41
N LEU A 52 2.85 -18.88 42.18
CA LEU A 52 3.24 -17.51 41.83
C LEU A 52 4.09 -17.44 40.59
N THR A 53 4.94 -18.47 40.34
CA THR A 53 5.76 -18.54 39.12
C THR A 53 4.90 -18.80 37.88
N GLN A 54 3.88 -19.66 38.00
CA GLN A 54 2.90 -19.87 36.93
C GLN A 54 2.05 -18.63 36.65
N GLU A 55 1.54 -17.96 37.70
CA GLU A 55 0.77 -16.73 37.55
C GLU A 55 1.61 -15.61 36.89
N LEU A 56 2.87 -15.46 37.34
CA LEU A 56 3.77 -14.45 36.75
C LEU A 56 4.09 -14.75 35.30
N SER A 57 4.35 -16.03 34.97
CA SER A 57 4.60 -16.45 33.61
C SER A 57 3.39 -16.22 32.70
N GLY A 58 2.19 -16.46 33.21
CA GLY A 58 0.93 -16.16 32.53
C GLY A 58 0.72 -14.66 32.30
N ALA A 59 0.99 -13.85 33.34
CA ALA A 59 0.86 -12.39 33.28
C ALA A 59 1.89 -11.76 32.32
N VAL A 60 3.15 -12.24 32.30
CA VAL A 60 4.19 -11.78 31.37
C VAL A 60 3.82 -12.08 29.92
N ARG A 61 3.38 -13.31 29.67
CA ARG A 61 2.93 -13.70 28.32
C ARG A 61 1.76 -12.83 27.83
N LYS A 62 0.76 -12.60 28.68
CA LYS A 62 -0.38 -11.73 28.36
C LYS A 62 0.04 -10.28 28.11
N ALA A 63 0.99 -9.76 28.87
CA ALA A 63 1.52 -8.41 28.68
C ALA A 63 2.37 -8.30 27.39
N GLU A 64 3.08 -9.34 27.00
CA GLU A 64 3.81 -9.41 25.72
C GLU A 64 2.84 -9.46 24.55
N GLU A 65 1.79 -10.28 24.60
CA GLU A 65 0.73 -10.34 23.61
C GLU A 65 0.02 -8.99 23.45
N GLU A 66 -0.33 -8.31 24.57
CA GLU A 66 -0.94 -6.97 24.53
C GLU A 66 0.01 -5.90 23.95
N ARG A 67 1.29 -6.01 24.22
CA ARG A 67 2.29 -5.07 23.71
C ARG A 67 2.56 -5.27 22.20
N GLU A 68 2.56 -6.51 21.74
CA GLU A 68 2.63 -6.82 20.31
C GLU A 68 1.38 -6.35 19.58
N ARG A 69 0.20 -6.58 20.18
CA ARG A 69 -1.07 -6.02 19.69
C ARG A 69 -1.04 -4.49 19.60
N GLY A 70 -0.52 -3.82 20.63
CA GLY A 70 -0.42 -2.35 20.67
C GLY A 70 0.53 -1.79 19.60
N ARG A 71 1.66 -2.45 19.34
CA ARG A 71 2.60 -2.08 18.28
C ARG A 71 1.99 -2.25 16.90
N PHE A 72 1.32 -3.37 16.67
CA PHE A 72 0.61 -3.65 15.43
C PHE A 72 -0.48 -2.60 15.14
N LEU A 73 -1.29 -2.24 16.13
CA LEU A 73 -2.31 -1.20 15.99
C LEU A 73 -1.71 0.19 15.73
N ALA A 74 -0.58 0.51 16.34
CA ALA A 74 0.12 1.77 16.10
C ALA A 74 0.70 1.84 14.67
N GLN A 75 1.21 0.74 14.15
CA GLN A 75 1.67 0.64 12.76
C GLN A 75 0.51 0.76 11.78
N LEU A 76 -0.59 0.04 11.99
CA LEU A 76 -1.79 0.14 11.17
C LEU A 76 -2.38 1.56 11.18
N GLY A 77 -2.47 2.20 12.35
CA GLY A 77 -3.04 3.55 12.46
C GLY A 77 -2.22 4.66 11.81
N SER A 78 -0.93 4.42 11.53
CA SER A 78 -0.04 5.36 10.83
C SER A 78 0.04 5.10 9.33
N THR A 79 -0.50 4.00 8.83
CA THR A 79 -0.40 3.60 7.43
C THR A 79 -1.48 4.30 6.61
N ILE A 80 -1.05 5.22 5.74
CA ILE A 80 -1.90 5.96 4.81
C ILE A 80 -1.94 5.25 3.43
N ASP A 81 -0.97 4.36 3.17
CA ASP A 81 -0.88 3.62 1.93
C ASP A 81 -1.70 2.32 1.98
N LEU A 82 -2.51 2.08 0.93
CA LEU A 82 -3.39 0.91 0.87
C LEU A 82 -2.60 -0.39 0.74
N ASP A 83 -1.49 -0.40 0.00
CA ASP A 83 -0.69 -1.61 -0.21
C ASP A 83 0.03 -2.01 1.09
N ASP A 84 0.51 -1.04 1.85
CA ASP A 84 1.08 -1.27 3.19
C ASP A 84 0.01 -1.77 4.18
N ALA A 85 -1.20 -1.20 4.15
CA ALA A 85 -2.31 -1.63 5.00
C ALA A 85 -2.72 -3.09 4.70
N LEU A 86 -2.83 -3.45 3.43
CA LEU A 86 -3.10 -4.82 2.98
C LEU A 86 -1.98 -5.78 3.37
N GLY A 87 -0.72 -5.39 3.14
CA GLY A 87 0.45 -6.19 3.53
C GLY A 87 0.49 -6.48 5.03
N THR A 88 0.21 -5.46 5.86
CA THR A 88 0.16 -5.61 7.31
C THR A 88 -1.00 -6.52 7.76
N ALA A 89 -2.17 -6.38 7.14
CA ALA A 89 -3.33 -7.23 7.42
C ALA A 89 -3.05 -8.70 7.08
N LEU A 90 -2.45 -8.96 5.91
CA LEU A 90 -2.06 -10.28 5.46
C LEU A 90 -1.00 -10.92 6.37
N GLN A 91 0.03 -10.18 6.77
CA GLN A 91 1.06 -10.66 7.70
C GLN A 91 0.46 -11.02 9.05
N ALA A 92 -0.47 -10.21 9.56
CA ALA A 92 -1.14 -10.50 10.82
C ALA A 92 -2.05 -11.73 10.73
N ALA A 93 -2.76 -11.91 9.62
CA ALA A 93 -3.57 -13.10 9.39
C ALA A 93 -2.71 -14.37 9.26
N ALA A 94 -1.61 -14.29 8.52
CA ALA A 94 -0.66 -15.40 8.38
C ALA A 94 0.08 -15.76 9.68
N ALA A 95 0.15 -14.85 10.65
CA ALA A 95 0.73 -15.12 11.97
C ALA A 95 -0.24 -15.80 12.93
N LEU A 96 -1.52 -15.99 12.56
CA LEU A 96 -2.47 -16.74 13.37
C LEU A 96 -2.12 -18.23 13.42
N PRO A 97 -2.44 -18.94 14.51
CA PRO A 97 -2.21 -20.38 14.60
C PRO A 97 -2.90 -21.16 13.49
N LYS A 98 -2.31 -22.22 13.01
CA LYS A 98 -2.83 -23.11 11.97
C LYS A 98 -2.98 -22.48 10.56
N VAL A 99 -2.48 -21.26 10.35
CA VAL A 99 -2.57 -20.54 9.08
C VAL A 99 -1.28 -20.66 8.30
N ASP A 100 -1.37 -21.17 7.07
CA ASP A 100 -0.26 -21.29 6.12
C ASP A 100 -0.32 -20.22 5.03
N ALA A 101 -1.52 -19.71 4.73
CA ALA A 101 -1.74 -18.66 3.74
C ALA A 101 -2.91 -17.76 4.14
N ALA A 102 -2.89 -16.52 3.65
CA ALA A 102 -3.96 -15.55 3.85
C ALA A 102 -4.24 -14.74 2.58
N VAL A 103 -5.47 -14.27 2.46
CA VAL A 103 -5.94 -13.45 1.34
C VAL A 103 -6.82 -12.30 1.85
N VAL A 104 -6.68 -11.15 1.22
CA VAL A 104 -7.62 -10.04 1.34
C VAL A 104 -8.21 -9.76 -0.03
N GLU A 105 -9.52 -9.81 -0.13
CA GLU A 105 -10.27 -9.41 -1.33
C GLU A 105 -11.10 -8.18 -0.99
N LEU A 106 -10.94 -7.10 -1.76
CA LEU A 106 -11.72 -5.88 -1.61
C LEU A 106 -12.83 -5.84 -2.67
N ASP A 107 -14.04 -5.52 -2.22
CA ASP A 107 -15.17 -5.28 -3.11
C ASP A 107 -14.92 -4.05 -3.98
N PRO A 108 -15.31 -4.06 -5.28
CA PRO A 108 -15.18 -2.90 -6.14
C PRO A 108 -16.00 -1.71 -5.62
N ASN A 109 -15.48 -0.51 -5.76
CA ASN A 109 -16.08 0.73 -5.22
C ASN A 109 -16.81 1.55 -6.30
N GLY A 110 -17.39 0.91 -7.31
CA GLY A 110 -18.16 1.54 -8.38
C GLY A 110 -17.94 0.91 -9.77
N ASP A 111 -18.62 1.44 -10.79
CA ASP A 111 -18.46 1.01 -12.17
C ASP A 111 -17.05 1.32 -12.68
N GLY A 112 -16.23 0.29 -12.85
CA GLY A 112 -14.87 0.37 -13.40
C GLY A 112 -13.75 0.10 -12.39
N ASP A 113 -14.07 -0.12 -11.11
CA ASP A 113 -13.08 -0.58 -10.13
C ASP A 113 -12.93 -2.10 -10.22
N GLU A 114 -11.70 -2.58 -10.41
CA GLU A 114 -11.42 -4.02 -10.43
C GLU A 114 -11.35 -4.55 -8.99
N ARG A 115 -11.83 -5.78 -8.80
CA ARG A 115 -11.63 -6.55 -7.58
C ARG A 115 -10.14 -6.56 -7.22
N ARG A 116 -9.79 -6.04 -6.04
CA ARG A 116 -8.41 -6.04 -5.60
C ARG A 116 -8.14 -7.22 -4.70
N LEU A 117 -7.21 -8.04 -5.11
CA LEU A 117 -6.76 -9.21 -4.38
C LEU A 117 -5.33 -8.97 -3.86
N GLY A 118 -5.09 -9.27 -2.58
CA GLY A 118 -3.76 -9.40 -2.01
C GLY A 118 -3.65 -10.74 -1.32
N SER A 119 -2.51 -11.42 -1.45
CA SER A 119 -2.28 -12.73 -0.85
C SER A 119 -0.88 -12.86 -0.23
N ILE A 120 -0.74 -13.79 0.70
CA ILE A 120 0.53 -14.22 1.27
C ILE A 120 0.50 -15.75 1.46
N GLY A 121 1.57 -16.42 1.10
CA GLY A 121 1.66 -17.88 1.23
C GLY A 121 0.92 -18.69 0.16
N LEU A 122 0.28 -18.02 -0.83
CA LEU A 122 -0.24 -18.63 -2.06
C LEU A 122 0.75 -18.43 -3.19
N ASP A 123 0.83 -19.37 -4.12
CA ASP A 123 1.56 -19.25 -5.38
C ASP A 123 0.65 -18.73 -6.48
N ASP A 124 1.22 -18.37 -7.65
CA ASP A 124 0.46 -17.79 -8.78
C ASP A 124 -0.70 -18.70 -9.26
N GLU A 125 -0.58 -20.03 -9.11
CA GLU A 125 -1.67 -20.97 -9.42
C GLU A 125 -2.74 -20.98 -8.31
N GLY A 126 -2.35 -20.76 -7.05
CA GLY A 126 -3.24 -20.58 -5.92
C GLY A 126 -4.05 -19.28 -5.98
N ASP A 127 -3.47 -18.20 -6.47
CA ASP A 127 -4.17 -16.92 -6.68
C ASP A 127 -5.30 -17.04 -7.73
N ALA A 128 -5.13 -17.87 -8.75
CA ALA A 128 -6.18 -18.15 -9.73
C ALA A 128 -7.37 -18.96 -9.13
N ALA A 129 -7.12 -19.76 -8.10
CA ALA A 129 -8.15 -20.55 -7.42
C ALA A 129 -8.98 -19.74 -6.40
N VAL A 130 -8.50 -18.57 -5.99
CA VAL A 130 -9.17 -17.68 -5.00
C VAL A 130 -10.41 -16.97 -5.58
N HIS A 131 -10.74 -17.11 -6.85
CA HIS A 131 -12.03 -16.71 -7.42
C HIS A 131 -13.26 -17.36 -6.76
N ILE A 132 -13.08 -18.10 -5.66
CA ILE A 132 -14.13 -18.81 -4.92
C ILE A 132 -14.82 -17.94 -3.85
N PHE A 133 -14.39 -16.72 -3.62
CA PHE A 133 -15.18 -15.77 -2.85
C PHE A 133 -16.41 -15.29 -3.65
N THR A 134 -17.25 -16.23 -4.04
CA THR A 134 -18.65 -15.91 -4.33
C THR A 134 -19.24 -15.50 -3.00
N GLY A 135 -19.46 -14.20 -2.84
CA GLY A 135 -20.00 -13.62 -1.62
C GLY A 135 -21.23 -14.38 -1.11
N PRO A 136 -21.61 -14.22 0.18
CA PRO A 136 -22.78 -14.85 0.72
C PRO A 136 -23.99 -14.49 -0.12
N PRO A 137 -24.99 -15.38 -0.21
CA PRO A 137 -26.23 -15.11 -0.91
C PRO A 137 -26.81 -13.78 -0.41
N GLU A 138 -27.26 -12.95 -1.34
CA GLU A 138 -27.82 -11.63 -1.07
C GLU A 138 -28.83 -11.68 0.08
N GLY A 139 -28.68 -10.81 1.08
CA GLY A 139 -29.69 -10.54 2.09
C GLY A 139 -29.46 -11.13 3.49
N ARG A 140 -28.29 -11.69 3.82
CA ARG A 140 -27.95 -12.07 5.20
C ARG A 140 -26.82 -11.21 5.74
N GLU A 141 -26.96 -10.79 7.03
CA GLU A 141 -25.83 -10.25 7.80
C GLU A 141 -24.62 -11.15 7.62
N ALA A 142 -23.52 -10.56 7.18
CA ALA A 142 -22.30 -11.27 6.85
C ALA A 142 -21.76 -11.96 8.11
N ARG A 143 -22.00 -13.25 8.23
CA ARG A 143 -21.33 -14.12 9.19
C ARG A 143 -20.13 -14.77 8.52
N ALA A 144 -19.17 -15.19 9.30
CA ALA A 144 -18.08 -16.03 8.85
C ALA A 144 -18.60 -17.22 8.03
N ILE A 145 -17.92 -17.51 6.95
CA ILE A 145 -18.28 -18.59 6.04
C ILE A 145 -17.17 -19.61 6.08
N GLU A 146 -17.54 -20.87 6.33
CA GLU A 146 -16.66 -21.99 6.04
C GLU A 146 -16.57 -22.09 4.51
N LEU A 147 -15.34 -21.88 3.99
CA LEU A 147 -15.10 -21.92 2.55
C LEU A 147 -14.97 -23.37 2.11
N SER A 148 -15.95 -23.83 1.33
CA SER A 148 -15.85 -25.13 0.66
C SER A 148 -14.93 -25.02 -0.55
N TYR A 149 -13.77 -25.64 -0.47
CA TYR A 149 -12.82 -25.72 -1.58
C TYR A 149 -13.18 -26.88 -2.50
N LEU A 150 -13.40 -26.58 -3.78
CA LEU A 150 -13.39 -27.56 -4.87
C LEU A 150 -11.95 -27.55 -5.45
N TYR A 151 -11.05 -28.30 -4.85
CA TYR A 151 -9.78 -28.64 -5.47
C TYR A 151 -9.97 -29.81 -6.42
N ALA A 152 -9.48 -29.67 -7.64
CA ALA A 152 -9.55 -30.73 -8.64
C ALA A 152 -8.70 -31.97 -8.29
N GLU A 153 -7.72 -31.85 -7.39
CA GLU A 153 -6.88 -32.96 -6.92
C GLU A 153 -6.50 -32.73 -5.45
N ALA A 154 -7.15 -33.45 -4.56
CA ALA A 154 -6.93 -33.37 -3.09
C ALA A 154 -5.52 -33.74 -2.62
N ASP A 155 -4.68 -34.31 -3.48
CA ASP A 155 -3.33 -34.82 -3.16
C ASP A 155 -2.20 -34.02 -3.84
N ALA A 156 -2.47 -32.86 -4.44
CA ALA A 156 -1.43 -32.02 -5.05
C ALA A 156 -0.49 -31.45 -3.98
N PRO A 157 0.83 -31.35 -4.23
CA PRO A 157 1.74 -30.66 -3.34
C PRO A 157 1.30 -29.19 -3.16
N GLY A 158 1.02 -28.77 -1.92
CA GLY A 158 0.52 -27.43 -1.61
C GLY A 158 -1.00 -27.31 -1.53
N ALA A 159 -1.76 -28.40 -1.67
CA ALA A 159 -3.21 -28.41 -1.51
C ALA A 159 -3.65 -27.79 -0.18
N VAL A 160 -4.73 -27.03 -0.22
CA VAL A 160 -5.37 -26.42 0.95
C VAL A 160 -6.41 -27.39 1.49
N HIS A 161 -6.37 -27.68 2.79
CA HIS A 161 -7.25 -28.64 3.45
C HIS A 161 -8.28 -27.97 4.38
N GLY A 162 -8.04 -26.71 4.78
CA GLY A 162 -8.97 -25.91 5.58
C GLY A 162 -8.97 -24.45 5.12
N ALA A 163 -10.14 -23.82 5.16
CA ALA A 163 -10.27 -22.41 4.83
C ALA A 163 -11.32 -21.75 5.72
N LEU A 164 -11.07 -20.52 6.13
CA LEU A 164 -11.97 -19.70 6.93
C LEU A 164 -11.98 -18.29 6.36
N GLY A 165 -13.16 -17.69 6.18
CA GLY A 165 -13.32 -16.33 5.68
C GLY A 165 -14.25 -15.50 6.56
N VAL A 166 -13.87 -14.24 6.78
CA VAL A 166 -14.68 -13.27 7.51
C VAL A 166 -14.83 -11.99 6.70
N PRO A 167 -15.96 -11.27 6.82
CA PRO A 167 -16.13 -9.99 6.14
C PRO A 167 -15.22 -8.94 6.75
N LEU A 168 -14.61 -8.13 5.89
CA LEU A 168 -13.98 -6.86 6.27
C LEU A 168 -15.05 -5.78 6.30
N VAL A 169 -15.29 -5.21 7.48
CA VAL A 169 -16.31 -4.17 7.67
C VAL A 169 -15.62 -2.85 7.99
N GLY A 170 -15.91 -1.84 7.18
CA GLY A 170 -15.51 -0.45 7.40
C GLY A 170 -16.67 0.38 7.97
N GLN A 171 -16.53 1.70 7.96
CA GLN A 171 -17.57 2.64 8.44
C GLN A 171 -18.81 2.65 7.53
N SER A 172 -18.63 2.41 6.23
CA SER A 172 -19.72 2.40 5.23
C SER A 172 -20.36 1.02 5.02
N GLY A 173 -19.94 0.00 5.76
CA GLY A 173 -20.41 -1.37 5.63
C GLY A 173 -19.30 -2.33 5.20
N ARG A 174 -19.68 -3.46 4.58
CA ARG A 174 -18.70 -4.42 4.10
C ARG A 174 -17.87 -3.81 2.96
N ILE A 175 -16.59 -3.96 3.05
CA ILE A 175 -15.60 -3.47 2.06
C ILE A 175 -14.85 -4.60 1.35
N GLY A 176 -15.06 -5.85 1.81
CA GLY A 176 -14.38 -7.01 1.26
C GLY A 176 -14.36 -8.19 2.21
N TRP A 177 -13.37 -9.06 2.06
CA TRP A 177 -13.18 -10.29 2.81
C TRP A 177 -11.74 -10.49 3.22
N LEU A 178 -11.55 -11.10 4.40
CA LEU A 178 -10.28 -11.64 4.89
C LEU A 178 -10.41 -13.15 4.99
N GLY A 179 -9.60 -13.88 4.24
CA GLY A 179 -9.55 -15.34 4.25
C GLY A 179 -8.22 -15.88 4.75
N VAL A 180 -8.25 -17.01 5.42
CA VAL A 180 -7.08 -17.76 5.87
C VAL A 180 -7.20 -19.22 5.47
N PHE A 181 -6.07 -19.87 5.24
CA PHE A 181 -5.99 -21.23 4.71
C PHE A 181 -4.98 -22.05 5.48
N SER A 182 -5.29 -23.35 5.65
CA SER A 182 -4.37 -24.34 6.20
C SER A 182 -4.09 -25.45 5.19
N ARG A 183 -2.82 -25.87 5.14
CA ARG A 183 -2.35 -27.01 4.32
C ARG A 183 -2.24 -28.31 5.12
N GLU A 184 -2.52 -28.25 6.42
CA GLU A 184 -2.44 -29.42 7.27
C GLU A 184 -3.64 -30.35 7.04
N HIS A 185 -3.38 -31.59 6.68
CA HIS A 185 -4.41 -32.58 6.37
C HIS A 185 -5.26 -32.91 7.60
N GLY A 186 -6.59 -32.80 7.47
CA GLY A 186 -7.52 -33.06 8.60
C GLY A 186 -7.64 -31.90 9.59
N MET A 187 -7.07 -30.76 9.28
CA MET A 187 -7.20 -29.54 10.09
C MET A 187 -8.60 -28.92 9.95
N TYR A 188 -9.15 -28.51 11.09
CA TYR A 188 -10.38 -27.73 11.18
C TYR A 188 -10.11 -26.44 11.95
N PHE A 189 -10.63 -25.34 11.44
CA PHE A 189 -10.71 -24.09 12.20
C PHE A 189 -11.89 -24.20 13.16
N ASP A 190 -11.63 -23.93 14.44
CA ASP A 190 -12.65 -23.97 15.50
C ASP A 190 -13.25 -22.57 15.77
N ASP A 191 -14.21 -22.49 16.71
CA ASP A 191 -14.87 -21.22 17.08
C ASP A 191 -13.89 -20.21 17.66
N GLU A 192 -12.75 -20.63 18.20
CA GLU A 192 -11.72 -19.74 18.72
C GLU A 192 -10.88 -19.15 17.59
N ASP A 193 -10.54 -19.94 16.57
CA ASP A 193 -9.87 -19.47 15.38
C ASP A 193 -10.74 -18.46 14.62
N LEU A 194 -12.05 -18.74 14.53
CA LEU A 194 -13.03 -17.82 13.96
C LEU A 194 -13.04 -16.48 14.70
N ARG A 195 -13.17 -16.50 16.03
CA ARG A 195 -13.18 -15.25 16.84
C ARG A 195 -11.90 -14.44 16.67
N ARG A 196 -10.74 -15.10 16.60
CA ARG A 196 -9.45 -14.41 16.38
C ARG A 196 -9.40 -13.73 15.03
N LEU A 197 -9.92 -14.37 13.99
CA LEU A 197 -9.98 -13.81 12.65
C LEU A 197 -10.98 -12.66 12.56
N GLU A 198 -12.16 -12.79 13.20
CA GLU A 198 -13.15 -11.72 13.31
C GLU A 198 -12.58 -10.49 14.05
N GLU A 199 -11.92 -10.69 15.21
CA GLU A 199 -11.25 -9.60 15.93
C GLU A 199 -10.18 -8.91 15.11
N LEU A 200 -9.45 -9.64 14.27
CA LEU A 200 -8.48 -9.07 13.33
C LEU A 200 -9.21 -8.25 12.27
N ALA A 201 -10.24 -8.82 11.62
CA ALA A 201 -11.01 -8.16 10.57
C ALA A 201 -11.68 -6.86 11.05
N GLU A 202 -12.25 -6.85 12.26
CA GLU A 202 -12.82 -5.65 12.88
C GLU A 202 -11.79 -4.51 13.06
N ARG A 203 -10.52 -4.86 13.27
CA ARG A 203 -9.46 -3.87 13.45
C ARG A 203 -8.88 -3.38 12.13
N VAL A 204 -8.69 -4.28 11.16
CA VAL A 204 -8.10 -3.94 9.87
C VAL A 204 -9.08 -3.29 8.91
N GLY A 205 -10.36 -3.63 8.96
CA GLY A 205 -11.39 -3.11 8.07
C GLY A 205 -11.41 -1.58 7.99
N PRO A 206 -11.55 -0.85 9.13
CA PRO A 206 -11.54 0.61 9.12
C PRO A 206 -10.24 1.22 8.60
N VAL A 207 -9.09 0.58 8.85
CA VAL A 207 -7.78 1.06 8.38
C VAL A 207 -7.66 0.92 6.87
N ILE A 208 -8.05 -0.23 6.33
CA ILE A 208 -8.07 -0.47 4.89
C ILE A 208 -9.04 0.50 4.19
N GLU A 209 -10.23 0.72 4.76
CA GLU A 209 -11.18 1.69 4.20
C GLU A 209 -10.61 3.11 4.19
N ASN A 210 -9.96 3.56 5.26
CA ASN A 210 -9.33 4.86 5.32
C ASN A 210 -8.20 5.00 4.30
N ALA A 211 -7.33 4.00 4.17
CA ALA A 211 -6.27 3.98 3.18
C ALA A 211 -6.81 4.00 1.74
N ARG A 212 -7.91 3.26 1.47
CA ARG A 212 -8.60 3.28 0.17
C ARG A 212 -9.20 4.65 -0.13
N ARG A 213 -9.93 5.24 0.80
CA ARG A 213 -10.49 6.61 0.66
C ARG A 213 -9.41 7.67 0.46
N PHE A 214 -8.29 7.55 1.17
CA PHE A 214 -7.17 8.45 0.99
C PHE A 214 -6.55 8.31 -0.40
N ARG A 215 -6.37 7.09 -0.89
CA ARG A 215 -5.89 6.80 -2.25
C ARG A 215 -6.82 7.39 -3.32
N GLU A 216 -8.14 7.18 -3.18
CA GLU A 216 -9.15 7.75 -4.09
C GLU A 216 -9.13 9.28 -4.08
N ALA A 217 -9.11 9.89 -2.89
CA ALA A 217 -9.01 11.34 -2.74
C ALA A 217 -7.71 11.89 -3.34
N ARG A 218 -6.60 11.17 -3.18
CA ARG A 218 -5.32 11.51 -3.78
C ARG A 218 -5.36 11.39 -5.31
N GLN A 219 -5.93 10.32 -5.84
CA GLN A 219 -6.10 10.14 -7.29
C GLN A 219 -6.93 11.27 -7.91
N LEU A 220 -8.04 11.64 -7.29
CA LEU A 220 -8.84 12.80 -7.71
C LEU A 220 -8.06 14.11 -7.60
N ALA A 221 -7.25 14.28 -6.54
CA ALA A 221 -6.39 15.44 -6.35
C ALA A 221 -5.16 15.45 -7.28
N ASP A 222 -4.84 14.37 -7.97
CA ASP A 222 -3.73 14.26 -8.92
C ASP A 222 -4.10 14.70 -10.35
N LEU A 223 -5.39 14.90 -10.62
CA LEU A 223 -5.87 15.37 -11.90
C LEU A 223 -6.05 16.91 -11.92
N ASP A 224 -5.87 17.49 -13.09
CA ASP A 224 -6.28 18.86 -13.39
C ASP A 224 -7.77 18.88 -13.71
N SER A 225 -8.54 19.67 -12.97
CA SER A 225 -10.01 19.68 -13.04
C SER A 225 -10.56 20.18 -14.39
N LEU A 226 -9.77 20.92 -15.16
CA LEU A 226 -10.19 21.44 -16.47
C LEU A 226 -9.95 20.44 -17.58
N THR A 227 -8.77 19.82 -17.57
CA THR A 227 -8.29 19.00 -18.70
C THR A 227 -8.40 17.50 -18.45
N GLY A 228 -8.56 17.06 -17.19
CA GLY A 228 -8.54 15.66 -16.81
C GLY A 228 -7.19 14.98 -17.01
N LEU A 229 -6.14 15.70 -17.39
CA LEU A 229 -4.77 15.22 -17.36
C LEU A 229 -4.24 15.27 -15.93
N HIS A 230 -3.09 14.63 -15.68
CA HIS A 230 -2.42 14.79 -14.40
C HIS A 230 -2.00 16.25 -14.18
N ASN A 231 -2.03 16.70 -12.93
CA ASN A 231 -1.68 18.08 -12.57
C ASN A 231 -0.17 18.24 -12.32
N ARG A 232 0.25 19.47 -12.08
CA ARG A 232 1.64 19.85 -11.83
C ARG A 232 2.28 19.09 -10.67
N ARG A 233 1.55 18.87 -9.57
CA ARG A 233 2.06 18.14 -8.41
C ARG A 233 2.40 16.70 -8.79
N PHE A 234 1.46 16.01 -9.42
CA PHE A 234 1.65 14.63 -9.89
C PHE A 234 2.83 14.52 -10.87
N PHE A 235 2.97 15.51 -11.77
CA PHE A 235 4.10 15.56 -12.70
C PHE A 235 5.44 15.52 -11.96
N HIS A 236 5.66 16.41 -10.97
CA HIS A 236 6.94 16.48 -10.27
C HIS A 236 7.21 15.25 -9.40
N GLU A 237 6.20 14.72 -8.72
CA GLU A 237 6.33 13.50 -7.93
C GLU A 237 6.66 12.28 -8.81
N THR A 238 6.02 12.19 -9.97
CA THR A 238 6.22 11.07 -10.90
C THR A 238 7.55 11.19 -11.64
N LEU A 239 7.92 12.40 -12.09
CA LEU A 239 9.22 12.63 -12.72
C LEU A 239 10.37 12.23 -11.78
N ALA A 240 10.27 12.53 -10.49
CA ALA A 240 11.28 12.13 -9.51
C ALA A 240 11.40 10.60 -9.42
N ARG A 241 10.28 9.88 -9.34
CA ARG A 241 10.27 8.41 -9.31
C ARG A 241 10.83 7.78 -10.59
N GLU A 242 10.46 8.32 -11.75
CA GLU A 242 10.92 7.77 -13.03
C GLU A 242 12.40 8.07 -13.30
N VAL A 243 12.94 9.22 -12.82
CA VAL A 243 14.37 9.50 -12.85
C VAL A 243 15.15 8.49 -12.02
N ASP A 244 14.74 8.27 -10.76
CA ASP A 244 15.38 7.28 -9.88
C ASP A 244 15.32 5.86 -10.49
N ARG A 245 14.18 5.51 -11.08
CA ARG A 245 13.97 4.22 -11.74
C ARG A 245 14.87 4.08 -12.97
N ALA A 246 14.88 5.06 -13.85
CA ALA A 246 15.67 5.05 -15.10
C ALA A 246 17.17 4.96 -14.79
N GLN A 247 17.67 5.71 -13.81
CA GLN A 247 19.07 5.65 -13.38
C GLN A 247 19.42 4.28 -12.78
N ARG A 248 18.56 3.72 -11.92
CA ARG A 248 18.79 2.41 -11.30
C ARG A 248 18.87 1.28 -12.32
N TYR A 249 18.01 1.30 -13.33
CA TYR A 249 17.91 0.22 -14.33
C TYR A 249 18.59 0.56 -15.65
N GLN A 250 19.27 1.71 -15.74
CA GLN A 250 19.95 2.20 -16.95
C GLN A 250 19.02 2.22 -18.17
N ARG A 251 17.80 2.75 -17.98
CA ARG A 251 16.79 2.90 -19.03
C ARG A 251 16.72 4.35 -19.49
N SER A 252 16.38 4.55 -20.76
CA SER A 252 16.10 5.90 -21.28
C SER A 252 14.86 6.48 -20.59
N LEU A 253 14.86 7.79 -20.39
CA LEU A 253 13.72 8.56 -19.94
C LEU A 253 13.77 9.90 -20.65
N SER A 254 12.68 10.33 -21.24
CA SER A 254 12.57 11.67 -21.85
C SER A 254 11.40 12.45 -21.26
N VAL A 255 11.49 13.76 -21.33
CA VAL A 255 10.40 14.67 -21.00
C VAL A 255 10.13 15.58 -22.20
N VAL A 256 8.84 15.80 -22.48
CA VAL A 256 8.37 16.78 -23.47
C VAL A 256 7.64 17.87 -22.72
N ILE A 257 8.02 19.12 -22.94
CA ILE A 257 7.31 20.30 -22.42
C ILE A 257 6.60 20.96 -23.62
N VAL A 258 5.33 21.27 -23.48
CA VAL A 258 4.47 21.81 -24.56
C VAL A 258 3.79 23.08 -24.07
N ASP A 259 3.72 24.10 -24.89
CA ASP A 259 3.07 25.37 -24.58
C ASP A 259 2.19 25.81 -25.76
N VAL A 260 1.03 26.42 -25.44
CA VAL A 260 0.07 26.87 -26.45
C VAL A 260 0.44 28.23 -26.99
N ASP A 261 0.75 28.28 -28.26
CA ASP A 261 1.21 29.51 -28.91
C ASP A 261 0.11 30.60 -28.91
N GLY A 262 0.43 31.75 -28.32
CA GLY A 262 -0.46 32.89 -28.31
C GLY A 262 -1.76 32.69 -27.51
N PHE A 263 -1.72 31.85 -26.44
CA PHE A 263 -2.92 31.55 -25.65
C PHE A 263 -3.53 32.77 -25.00
N LYS A 264 -2.74 33.75 -24.59
CA LYS A 264 -3.22 35.01 -24.06
C LYS A 264 -4.06 35.77 -25.08
N GLU A 265 -3.57 35.90 -26.31
CA GLU A 265 -4.28 36.55 -27.42
C GLU A 265 -5.56 35.79 -27.79
N ILE A 266 -5.58 34.48 -27.68
CA ILE A 266 -6.79 33.65 -27.82
C ILE A 266 -7.80 34.06 -26.76
N ASN A 267 -7.40 34.08 -25.48
CA ASN A 267 -8.27 34.47 -24.35
C ASN A 267 -8.80 35.90 -24.52
N ASP A 268 -7.96 36.85 -24.90
CA ASP A 268 -8.35 38.23 -25.11
C ASP A 268 -9.39 38.39 -26.24
N ARG A 269 -9.33 37.51 -27.27
CA ARG A 269 -10.24 37.51 -28.42
C ARG A 269 -11.56 36.82 -28.15
N ILE A 270 -11.57 35.63 -27.49
CA ILE A 270 -12.76 34.78 -27.38
C ILE A 270 -13.27 34.62 -25.95
N GLY A 271 -12.57 35.17 -24.96
CA GLY A 271 -12.88 35.09 -23.54
C GLY A 271 -12.33 33.84 -22.85
N HIS A 272 -12.11 33.92 -21.53
CA HIS A 272 -11.48 32.87 -20.74
C HIS A 272 -12.24 31.55 -20.77
N LEU A 273 -13.58 31.54 -20.67
CA LEU A 273 -14.37 30.31 -20.74
C LEU A 273 -14.19 29.55 -22.09
N ALA A 274 -14.03 30.29 -23.19
CA ALA A 274 -13.76 29.66 -24.47
C ALA A 274 -12.29 29.20 -24.57
N GLY A 275 -11.37 29.94 -23.94
CA GLY A 275 -9.97 29.50 -23.78
C GLY A 275 -9.83 28.23 -22.95
N ASP A 276 -10.61 28.08 -21.89
CA ASP A 276 -10.66 26.84 -21.09
C ASP A 276 -11.10 25.66 -21.98
N ALA A 277 -12.11 25.84 -22.83
CA ALA A 277 -12.52 24.79 -23.77
C ALA A 277 -11.42 24.45 -24.80
N VAL A 278 -10.57 25.43 -25.19
CA VAL A 278 -9.40 25.17 -26.05
C VAL A 278 -8.39 24.28 -25.33
N LEU A 279 -8.09 24.57 -24.07
CA LEU A 279 -7.15 23.75 -23.29
C LEU A 279 -7.67 22.33 -23.07
N ALA A 280 -8.97 22.17 -22.80
CA ALA A 280 -9.58 20.85 -22.66
C ALA A 280 -9.50 20.03 -23.95
N GLU A 281 -9.76 20.66 -25.11
CA GLU A 281 -9.64 20.00 -26.43
C GLU A 281 -8.19 19.65 -26.77
N ILE A 282 -7.22 20.52 -26.45
CA ILE A 282 -5.78 20.23 -26.62
C ILE A 282 -5.39 19.00 -25.79
N ALA A 283 -5.82 18.97 -24.54
CA ALA A 283 -5.55 17.84 -23.64
C ALA A 283 -6.08 16.52 -24.19
N GLU A 284 -7.28 16.51 -24.76
CA GLU A 284 -7.87 15.32 -25.38
C GLU A 284 -7.04 14.86 -26.57
N ARG A 285 -6.65 15.76 -27.46
CA ARG A 285 -5.78 15.45 -28.60
C ARG A 285 -4.40 14.95 -28.19
N VAL A 286 -3.83 15.47 -27.09
CA VAL A 286 -2.58 14.95 -26.52
C VAL A 286 -2.80 13.53 -26.02
N ARG A 287 -3.90 13.27 -25.28
CA ARG A 287 -4.25 11.95 -24.75
C ARG A 287 -4.40 10.89 -25.84
N GLU A 288 -4.98 11.24 -26.99
CA GLU A 288 -5.15 10.34 -28.13
C GLU A 288 -3.83 9.91 -28.82
N VAL A 289 -2.78 10.75 -28.72
CA VAL A 289 -1.51 10.48 -29.40
C VAL A 289 -0.44 9.88 -28.49
N VAL A 290 -0.60 9.93 -27.16
CA VAL A 290 0.32 9.29 -26.20
C VAL A 290 -0.02 7.81 -26.03
N ARG A 291 0.92 7.01 -25.55
CA ARG A 291 0.73 5.60 -25.22
C ARG A 291 0.23 5.46 -23.78
N SER A 292 -0.25 4.29 -23.39
CA SER A 292 -0.66 3.98 -22.03
C SER A 292 0.47 4.11 -20.99
N ALA A 293 1.73 3.93 -21.39
CA ALA A 293 2.91 4.10 -20.53
C ALA A 293 3.38 5.56 -20.45
N ASP A 294 2.96 6.43 -21.36
CA ASP A 294 3.32 7.85 -21.36
C ASP A 294 2.40 8.60 -20.38
N ILE A 295 2.93 9.60 -19.71
CA ILE A 295 2.23 10.28 -18.62
C ILE A 295 2.02 11.76 -18.98
N PRO A 296 0.88 12.10 -19.62
CA PRO A 296 0.55 13.48 -19.95
C PRO A 296 0.04 14.24 -18.73
N CYS A 297 0.54 15.46 -18.55
CA CYS A 297 0.25 16.34 -17.43
C CYS A 297 -0.02 17.77 -17.90
N ARG A 298 -0.81 18.55 -17.12
CA ARG A 298 -0.88 20.00 -17.22
C ARG A 298 -0.05 20.61 -16.09
N VAL A 299 1.01 21.33 -16.44
CA VAL A 299 2.00 21.84 -15.47
C VAL A 299 1.87 23.35 -15.23
N GLY A 300 1.16 24.07 -16.11
CA GLY A 300 0.92 25.50 -16.01
C GLY A 300 -0.44 25.89 -16.56
N GLY A 301 -0.67 27.19 -16.73
CA GLY A 301 -1.93 27.72 -17.28
C GLY A 301 -2.20 27.18 -18.71
N ASP A 302 -1.24 27.34 -19.59
CA ASP A 302 -1.24 26.92 -21.01
C ASP A 302 -0.10 25.95 -21.31
N GLU A 303 0.55 25.41 -20.26
CA GLU A 303 1.69 24.53 -20.35
C GLU A 303 1.30 23.08 -20.05
N PHE A 304 1.71 22.16 -20.89
CA PHE A 304 1.58 20.73 -20.73
C PHE A 304 2.96 20.07 -20.68
N ALA A 305 3.04 18.90 -20.08
CA ALA A 305 4.26 18.09 -20.09
C ALA A 305 3.90 16.62 -20.27
N VAL A 306 4.79 15.85 -20.89
CA VAL A 306 4.65 14.40 -21.01
C VAL A 306 5.91 13.74 -20.52
N ILE A 307 5.81 12.85 -19.51
CA ILE A 307 6.91 11.97 -19.08
C ILE A 307 6.87 10.73 -19.96
N LEU A 308 8.01 10.34 -20.50
CA LEU A 308 8.16 9.27 -21.48
C LEU A 308 9.14 8.20 -20.95
N PRO A 309 8.68 7.25 -20.14
CA PRO A 309 9.52 6.16 -19.67
C PRO A 309 10.00 5.28 -20.83
N GLU A 310 11.28 4.89 -20.79
CA GLU A 310 11.95 4.01 -21.76
C GLU A 310 11.95 4.56 -23.20
N ILE A 311 11.93 5.88 -23.36
CA ILE A 311 11.95 6.59 -24.63
C ILE A 311 13.19 7.48 -24.70
N ASP A 312 13.91 7.39 -25.81
CA ASP A 312 15.05 8.25 -26.20
C ASP A 312 14.58 9.59 -26.81
N VAL A 313 15.52 10.50 -27.02
CA VAL A 313 15.22 11.83 -27.56
C VAL A 313 14.63 11.77 -28.97
N GLU A 314 15.07 10.83 -29.80
CA GLU A 314 14.60 10.71 -31.22
C GLU A 314 13.13 10.32 -31.27
N ARG A 315 12.72 9.35 -30.47
CA ARG A 315 11.31 8.93 -30.35
C ARG A 315 10.45 9.98 -29.66
N ALA A 316 11.01 10.71 -28.69
CA ALA A 316 10.32 11.83 -28.06
C ALA A 316 10.05 12.96 -29.07
N GLN A 317 11.00 13.27 -29.99
CA GLN A 317 10.80 14.22 -31.10
C GLN A 317 9.71 13.78 -32.08
N GLN A 318 9.59 12.47 -32.34
CA GLN A 318 8.51 11.92 -33.16
C GLN A 318 7.14 12.13 -32.47
N LEU A 319 7.08 11.99 -31.15
CA LEU A 319 5.86 12.29 -30.40
C LEU A 319 5.51 13.78 -30.48
N VAL A 320 6.49 14.67 -30.32
CA VAL A 320 6.27 16.13 -30.49
C VAL A 320 5.62 16.41 -31.85
N SER A 321 6.17 15.87 -32.95
CA SER A 321 5.60 16.07 -34.28
C SER A 321 4.17 15.48 -34.40
N ARG A 322 3.83 14.47 -33.65
CA ARG A 322 2.44 13.94 -33.56
C ARG A 322 1.51 14.87 -32.80
N ILE A 323 1.96 15.38 -31.66
CA ILE A 323 1.21 16.33 -30.85
C ILE A 323 0.92 17.61 -31.66
N GLU A 324 1.95 18.24 -32.26
CA GLU A 324 1.81 19.43 -33.09
C GLU A 324 0.80 19.25 -34.23
N ARG A 325 0.88 18.13 -34.93
CA ARG A 325 -0.09 17.77 -35.97
C ARG A 325 -1.49 17.56 -35.44
N ALA A 326 -1.63 16.82 -34.35
CA ALA A 326 -2.94 16.54 -33.77
C ALA A 326 -3.64 17.84 -33.32
N VAL A 327 -2.90 18.73 -32.68
CA VAL A 327 -3.44 20.03 -32.23
C VAL A 327 -3.80 20.94 -33.41
N SER A 328 -2.94 21.01 -34.42
CA SER A 328 -3.14 21.94 -35.57
C SER A 328 -4.01 21.39 -36.70
N SER A 329 -4.31 20.06 -36.71
CA SER A 329 -5.02 19.39 -37.82
C SER A 329 -6.42 19.94 -38.07
N GLN A 330 -7.15 20.20 -36.98
CA GLN A 330 -8.54 20.71 -37.05
C GLN A 330 -8.71 21.96 -36.19
N PRO A 331 -9.55 22.90 -36.65
CA PRO A 331 -9.88 24.08 -35.87
C PRO A 331 -10.49 23.69 -34.50
N ILE A 332 -10.15 24.43 -33.47
CA ILE A 332 -10.72 24.27 -32.13
C ILE A 332 -11.79 25.33 -31.92
N ALA A 333 -13.05 24.96 -32.05
CA ALA A 333 -14.21 25.82 -31.82
C ALA A 333 -14.01 27.28 -32.34
N ARG A 334 -14.24 28.28 -31.46
CA ARG A 334 -14.09 29.70 -31.82
C ARG A 334 -12.64 30.18 -31.94
N ALA A 335 -11.68 29.42 -31.46
CA ALA A 335 -10.25 29.78 -31.51
C ALA A 335 -9.68 29.67 -32.93
N GLY A 336 -10.27 28.83 -33.78
CA GLY A 336 -9.72 28.48 -35.07
C GLY A 336 -8.55 27.49 -34.97
N ARG A 337 -7.57 27.61 -35.84
CA ARG A 337 -6.37 26.76 -35.79
C ARG A 337 -5.44 27.24 -34.66
N VAL A 338 -5.19 26.35 -33.73
CA VAL A 338 -4.26 26.56 -32.60
C VAL A 338 -2.96 25.82 -32.91
N ARG A 339 -1.85 26.39 -32.51
CA ARG A 339 -0.52 25.77 -32.59
C ARG A 339 0.06 25.61 -31.19
N VAL A 340 0.98 24.68 -31.05
CA VAL A 340 1.78 24.47 -29.85
C VAL A 340 3.25 24.43 -30.24
N SER A 341 4.10 24.91 -29.33
CA SER A 341 5.54 24.75 -29.39
C SER A 341 5.94 23.70 -28.36
N ALA A 342 6.94 22.88 -28.65
CA ALA A 342 7.40 21.87 -27.73
C ALA A 342 8.93 21.79 -27.63
N GLY A 343 9.41 21.47 -26.42
CA GLY A 343 10.79 21.18 -26.12
C GLY A 343 10.96 19.75 -25.61
N VAL A 344 12.10 19.17 -25.87
CA VAL A 344 12.43 17.77 -25.50
C VAL A 344 13.74 17.75 -24.76
N ALA A 345 13.81 16.95 -23.68
CA ALA A 345 15.06 16.58 -23.03
C ALA A 345 15.05 15.09 -22.69
N GLU A 346 16.18 14.42 -22.92
CA GLU A 346 16.44 13.06 -22.46
C GLU A 346 17.28 13.10 -21.18
N LEU A 347 17.06 12.18 -20.27
CA LEU A 347 17.78 12.02 -19.01
C LEU A 347 19.27 11.75 -19.28
N LEU A 348 20.12 12.56 -18.70
CA LEU A 348 21.58 12.36 -18.69
C LEU A 348 22.03 11.69 -17.36
N PRO A 349 23.21 11.05 -17.35
CA PRO A 349 23.69 10.31 -16.17
C PRO A 349 23.76 11.12 -14.87
N ASN A 350 23.97 12.43 -14.96
CA ASN A 350 24.11 13.33 -13.81
C ASN A 350 22.87 14.20 -13.55
N ASP A 351 21.81 13.97 -14.28
CA ASP A 351 20.58 14.74 -14.09
C ASP A 351 19.87 14.35 -12.79
N ASN A 352 19.20 15.33 -12.25
CA ASN A 352 18.12 15.17 -11.28
C ASN A 352 16.79 15.58 -11.95
N PRO A 353 15.63 15.37 -11.30
CA PRO A 353 14.33 15.73 -11.88
C PRO A 353 14.24 17.21 -12.30
N THR A 354 14.86 18.10 -11.54
CA THR A 354 14.83 19.55 -11.81
C THR A 354 15.66 19.88 -13.05
N SER A 355 16.90 19.39 -13.15
CA SER A 355 17.77 19.66 -14.31
C SER A 355 17.24 19.08 -15.60
N LEU A 356 16.59 17.90 -15.56
CA LEU A 356 15.93 17.32 -16.72
C LEU A 356 14.77 18.20 -17.20
N PHE A 357 13.93 18.68 -16.27
CA PHE A 357 12.82 19.59 -16.60
C PHE A 357 13.31 20.92 -17.15
N GLU A 358 14.32 21.55 -16.53
CA GLU A 358 14.93 22.81 -16.97
C GLU A 358 15.50 22.70 -18.40
N ARG A 359 16.16 21.59 -18.77
CA ARG A 359 16.63 21.36 -20.14
C ARG A 359 15.49 21.21 -21.14
N GLY A 360 14.36 20.60 -20.71
CA GLY A 360 13.15 20.54 -21.53
C GLY A 360 12.58 21.93 -21.79
N ASP A 361 12.55 22.78 -20.76
CA ASP A 361 12.08 24.17 -20.85
C ASP A 361 13.01 25.04 -21.71
N GLU A 362 14.32 24.91 -21.56
CA GLU A 362 15.32 25.56 -22.44
C GLU A 362 15.12 25.17 -23.90
N SER A 363 14.86 23.87 -24.18
CA SER A 363 14.57 23.39 -25.52
C SER A 363 13.28 23.99 -26.09
N LEU A 364 12.20 24.11 -25.27
CA LEU A 364 10.96 24.76 -25.65
C LEU A 364 11.18 26.24 -25.96
N TYR A 365 11.94 26.95 -25.12
CA TYR A 365 12.28 28.36 -25.32
C TYR A 365 13.00 28.58 -26.68
N ALA A 366 13.95 27.70 -27.02
CA ALA A 366 14.65 27.75 -28.31
C ALA A 366 13.68 27.52 -29.46
N ALA A 367 12.75 26.55 -29.37
CA ALA A 367 11.73 26.29 -30.41
C ALA A 367 10.81 27.51 -30.64
N LYS A 368 10.35 28.17 -29.56
CA LYS A 368 9.54 29.42 -29.67
C LYS A 368 10.29 30.55 -30.37
N HIS A 369 11.58 30.71 -30.11
CA HIS A 369 12.41 31.74 -30.78
C HIS A 369 12.58 31.49 -32.29
N ILE A 370 12.76 30.27 -32.68
CA ILE A 370 12.86 29.89 -34.12
C ILE A 370 11.55 30.21 -34.84
N LEU A 371 10.41 29.91 -34.26
CA LEU A 371 9.11 30.21 -34.82
C LEU A 371 8.86 31.72 -34.96
N LYS A 372 9.18 32.52 -33.92
CA LYS A 372 9.04 33.99 -33.97
C LYS A 372 9.91 34.61 -35.06
N ASN A 373 11.16 34.16 -35.17
CA ASN A 373 12.08 34.69 -36.20
C ASN A 373 11.72 34.20 -37.61
N GLY A 374 11.17 32.98 -37.76
CA GLY A 374 10.68 32.49 -39.05
C GLY A 374 9.41 33.19 -39.56
N LEU A 375 8.53 33.59 -38.65
CA LEU A 375 7.34 34.41 -38.99
C LEU A 375 7.70 35.85 -39.34
N ALA A 376 8.69 36.44 -38.66
CA ALA A 376 9.17 37.82 -38.95
C ALA A 376 9.96 37.92 -40.27
N ALA A 377 10.42 36.78 -40.81
CA ALA A 377 11.12 36.75 -42.12
C ALA A 377 10.16 36.42 -43.32
N ALA A 378 8.89 36.15 -43.05
CA ALA A 378 7.86 35.84 -44.03
C ALA A 378 6.86 36.99 -44.32
N ASP A 379 6.96 38.08 -43.56
CA ASP A 379 6.29 39.36 -43.81
C ASP A 379 7.27 40.35 -44.45
#